data_3e82437d21f3f28d05559b16f6ebdd55
#
_entry.id   3e82437d21f3f28d05559b16f6ebdd55
#
_cell.length_a   1.000
_cell.length_b   1.000
_cell.length_c   1.000
_cell.angle_alpha   90.00
_cell.angle_beta   90.00
_cell.angle_gamma   90.00
#
_symmetry.space_group_name_H-M   'P 1'
#
loop_
_entity.id
_entity.type
_entity.pdbx_description
1 polymer ?
#
loop_
_entity_poly.entity_id
_entity_poly.type
_entity_poly.pdbx_seq_one_letter_code
_entity_poly.pdbx_strand_id
1 'polypeptide(L)'
;EALGLAKKAYLPSVDLYFQWNRATRNNTFGLVFPGAGLPSISGPVVDAASTQGTFGSVAAALVRWEALDFGVRSAGVREAEALRRRAAAGTRWTEIEVSLGTTDAFLGVAAADSAVRAAAAAVNRMDVFTETISALVASELRPGADLSLARAELARARSELIRSEALRERARVDLAEWLGRAGERVEIEATELLESSPATEGAPPNAAVPHPLAELGEAERDAARARRDVAKGAYLPKLDVLGAVYGRGTGAALDGSFEGGAEGLWPERTNWAVGLAVRFPLLDFASRQETKVREHLEEAAEARYEHAVERVASELGRARLHLDSARRIAENTPAELEAARALQVQARARYDAGLAAILEVAEAERILRRAETEDAIARLDVWRARFEVAAAEGDVSPALSELQ
;
A
#
# COMPACT_ATOMS: atom_id res chain seq x y z
N GLU A 1 -16.54 0.63 7.92
CA GLU A 1 -17.49 1.75 8.11
C GLU A 1 -18.29 2.03 6.83
N ALA A 2 -17.68 2.18 5.65
CA ALA A 2 -18.37 2.45 4.37
C ALA A 2 -19.43 1.40 4.02
N LEU A 3 -19.15 0.11 4.24
CA LEU A 3 -20.14 -0.97 4.06
C LEU A 3 -21.33 -0.81 5.01
N GLY A 4 -21.08 -0.44 6.27
CA GLY A 4 -22.16 -0.16 7.23
C GLY A 4 -23.05 1.01 6.79
N LEU A 5 -22.46 2.05 6.23
CA LEU A 5 -23.18 3.19 5.66
C LEU A 5 -24.02 2.77 4.45
N ALA A 6 -23.45 2.01 3.53
CA ALA A 6 -24.19 1.51 2.35
C ALA A 6 -25.40 0.65 2.74
N LYS A 7 -25.30 -0.19 3.76
CA LYS A 7 -26.41 -0.98 4.29
C LYS A 7 -27.50 -0.12 4.94
N LYS A 8 -27.13 1.01 5.57
CA LYS A 8 -28.10 1.95 6.17
C LYS A 8 -28.94 2.71 5.13
N ALA A 9 -28.51 2.74 3.86
CA ALA A 9 -29.32 3.33 2.78
C ALA A 9 -30.68 2.64 2.55
N TYR A 10 -30.88 1.45 3.13
CA TYR A 10 -32.20 0.78 3.11
C TYR A 10 -33.16 1.29 4.17
N LEU A 11 -32.70 2.05 5.13
CA LEU A 11 -33.53 2.57 6.23
C LEU A 11 -34.25 3.87 5.81
N PRO A 12 -35.43 4.14 6.36
CA PRO A 12 -36.08 5.44 6.19
C PRO A 12 -35.22 6.55 6.85
N SER A 13 -35.26 7.74 6.25
CA SER A 13 -34.81 8.97 6.91
C SER A 13 -35.95 9.65 7.63
N VAL A 14 -35.65 10.28 8.76
CA VAL A 14 -36.60 11.09 9.53
C VAL A 14 -35.95 12.45 9.75
N ASP A 15 -36.59 13.49 9.22
CA ASP A 15 -36.14 14.87 9.35
C ASP A 15 -37.10 15.65 10.23
N LEU A 16 -36.57 16.37 11.20
CA LEU A 16 -37.37 17.33 11.99
C LEU A 16 -37.16 18.72 11.40
N TYR A 17 -38.26 19.38 11.17
CA TYR A 17 -38.29 20.67 10.51
C TYR A 17 -39.06 21.67 11.37
N PHE A 18 -38.46 22.85 11.60
CA PHE A 18 -39.07 23.98 12.30
C PHE A 18 -38.87 25.23 11.45
N GLN A 19 -39.99 25.96 11.20
CA GLN A 19 -39.93 27.22 10.46
C GLN A 19 -40.80 28.24 11.15
N TRP A 20 -40.30 29.47 11.25
CA TRP A 20 -41.02 30.68 11.61
C TRP A 20 -40.76 31.70 10.53
N ASN A 21 -41.85 32.34 10.07
CA ASN A 21 -41.76 33.41 9.12
C ASN A 21 -42.73 34.55 9.49
N ARG A 22 -42.37 35.73 9.09
CA ARG A 22 -43.25 36.90 9.12
C ARG A 22 -43.27 37.50 7.74
N ALA A 23 -44.50 37.62 7.16
CA ALA A 23 -44.65 38.14 5.82
C ALA A 23 -45.89 39.02 5.71
N THR A 24 -45.96 39.84 4.69
CA THR A 24 -47.17 40.61 4.40
C THR A 24 -48.35 39.69 4.13
N ARG A 25 -49.54 40.13 4.47
CA ARG A 25 -50.78 39.34 4.36
C ARG A 25 -51.47 39.40 3.00
N ASN A 26 -50.75 39.77 1.96
CA ASN A 26 -51.32 39.96 0.63
C ASN A 26 -51.74 38.64 -0.06
N ASN A 27 -51.27 37.52 0.46
CA ASN A 27 -51.66 36.20 0.02
C ASN A 27 -52.04 35.32 1.22
N THR A 28 -52.99 34.40 1.03
CA THR A 28 -53.18 33.34 2.01
C THR A 28 -51.96 32.43 2.10
N PHE A 29 -51.43 32.25 3.29
CA PHE A 29 -50.21 31.48 3.47
C PHE A 29 -50.40 30.01 3.12
N GLY A 30 -49.66 29.55 2.11
CA GLY A 30 -49.43 28.14 1.85
C GLY A 30 -48.35 27.56 2.74
N LEU A 31 -48.29 26.25 2.86
CA LEU A 31 -47.19 25.55 3.50
C LEU A 31 -46.01 25.52 2.54
N VAL A 32 -44.91 26.19 2.90
CA VAL A 32 -43.64 26.11 2.14
C VAL A 32 -42.80 25.01 2.74
N PHE A 33 -42.84 23.83 2.14
CA PHE A 33 -41.81 22.81 2.46
C PHE A 33 -40.53 23.13 1.69
N PRO A 34 -39.36 22.99 2.32
CA PRO A 34 -38.11 23.08 1.60
C PRO A 34 -38.00 21.88 0.67
N GLY A 35 -38.29 22.10 -0.59
CA GLY A 35 -38.15 21.12 -1.66
C GLY A 35 -37.59 21.82 -2.90
N ALA A 36 -36.68 21.16 -3.60
CA ALA A 36 -36.24 21.61 -4.92
C ALA A 36 -37.44 21.56 -5.88
N GLY A 37 -38.06 22.67 -6.12
CA GLY A 37 -39.22 22.73 -7.02
C GLY A 37 -39.78 24.14 -7.15
N LEU A 38 -40.79 24.26 -7.96
CA LEU A 38 -41.55 25.50 -8.11
C LEU A 38 -42.08 25.95 -6.75
N PRO A 39 -42.05 27.26 -6.41
CA PRO A 39 -42.65 27.77 -5.19
C PRO A 39 -44.12 27.35 -5.12
N SER A 40 -44.54 26.88 -3.94
CA SER A 40 -45.96 26.53 -3.76
C SER A 40 -46.82 27.80 -3.99
N ILE A 41 -47.71 27.73 -4.99
CA ILE A 41 -48.69 28.78 -5.18
C ILE A 41 -49.67 28.65 -4.02
N SER A 42 -49.57 29.56 -3.08
CA SER A 42 -50.48 29.60 -1.94
C SER A 42 -51.67 30.50 -2.33
N GLY A 43 -52.87 30.02 -2.13
CA GLY A 43 -54.19 30.67 -2.19
C GLY A 43 -54.37 31.95 -3.01
N PRO A 44 -55.59 32.42 -3.12
CA PRO A 44 -55.86 33.63 -3.90
C PRO A 44 -55.21 34.87 -3.29
N VAL A 45 -54.86 35.82 -4.16
CA VAL A 45 -54.39 37.15 -3.75
C VAL A 45 -55.56 37.89 -3.07
N VAL A 46 -55.28 38.54 -1.94
CA VAL A 46 -56.28 39.33 -1.21
C VAL A 46 -56.46 40.66 -1.92
N ASP A 47 -57.71 41.14 -2.10
CA ASP A 47 -58.03 42.35 -2.88
C ASP A 47 -57.39 43.65 -2.40
N ALA A 48 -56.97 43.72 -1.12
CA ALA A 48 -56.34 44.91 -0.56
C ALA A 48 -54.88 44.66 -0.24
N ALA A 49 -53.96 45.37 -0.88
CA ALA A 49 -52.53 45.34 -0.54
C ALA A 49 -52.30 45.93 0.87
N SER A 50 -51.49 45.23 1.68
CA SER A 50 -51.16 45.66 3.02
C SER A 50 -49.68 45.46 3.28
N THR A 51 -49.05 46.40 4.00
CA THR A 51 -47.71 46.30 4.52
C THR A 51 -47.63 45.65 5.91
N GLN A 52 -48.78 45.35 6.50
CA GLN A 52 -48.84 44.66 7.80
C GLN A 52 -48.37 43.22 7.68
N GLY A 53 -47.49 42.79 8.59
CA GLY A 53 -46.98 41.44 8.61
C GLY A 53 -47.72 40.55 9.59
N THR A 54 -47.89 39.28 9.24
CA THR A 54 -48.39 38.23 10.11
C THR A 54 -47.38 37.13 10.31
N PHE A 55 -47.45 36.42 11.44
CA PHE A 55 -46.61 35.29 11.70
C PHE A 55 -47.16 34.00 11.10
N GLY A 56 -46.26 33.12 10.68
CA GLY A 56 -46.56 31.75 10.32
C GLY A 56 -45.52 30.81 10.94
N SER A 57 -45.94 29.68 11.44
CA SER A 57 -45.07 28.67 12.01
C SER A 57 -45.39 27.27 11.50
N VAL A 58 -44.38 26.44 11.39
CA VAL A 58 -44.49 25.01 11.10
C VAL A 58 -43.50 24.24 11.98
N ALA A 59 -43.97 23.17 12.58
CA ALA A 59 -43.18 22.13 13.15
C ALA A 59 -43.54 20.80 12.51
N ALA A 60 -42.61 20.08 11.93
CA ALA A 60 -42.88 18.85 11.18
C ALA A 60 -41.86 17.76 11.46
N ALA A 61 -42.32 16.53 11.49
CA ALA A 61 -41.51 15.33 11.33
C ALA A 61 -41.83 14.73 9.95
N LEU A 62 -40.80 14.64 9.12
CA LEU A 62 -40.90 14.13 7.75
C LEU A 62 -40.18 12.79 7.69
N VAL A 63 -40.89 11.77 7.17
CA VAL A 63 -40.34 10.45 6.91
C VAL A 63 -40.22 10.27 5.41
N ARG A 64 -39.05 9.89 4.94
CA ARG A 64 -38.84 9.48 3.54
C ARG A 64 -38.17 8.13 3.51
N TRP A 65 -38.73 7.22 2.75
CA TRP A 65 -38.20 5.89 2.54
C TRP A 65 -38.30 5.51 1.07
N GLU A 66 -37.15 5.32 0.45
CA GLU A 66 -37.06 4.74 -0.89
C GLU A 66 -37.36 3.24 -0.78
N ALA A 67 -38.59 2.83 -0.96
CA ALA A 67 -39.02 1.45 -0.75
C ALA A 67 -38.50 0.52 -1.85
N LEU A 68 -38.46 1.00 -3.10
CA LEU A 68 -38.01 0.21 -4.25
C LEU A 68 -37.14 1.05 -5.18
N ASP A 69 -35.97 0.51 -5.56
CA ASP A 69 -34.99 1.15 -6.42
C ASP A 69 -34.42 0.21 -7.51
N PHE A 70 -35.05 -0.94 -7.69
CA PHE A 70 -34.68 -1.96 -8.68
C PHE A 70 -33.19 -2.37 -8.62
N GLY A 71 -32.59 -2.37 -7.44
CA GLY A 71 -31.28 -2.91 -7.21
C GLY A 71 -30.12 -1.88 -7.16
N VAL A 72 -30.40 -0.58 -7.23
CA VAL A 72 -29.37 0.47 -7.11
C VAL A 72 -28.65 0.40 -5.77
N ARG A 73 -29.40 0.31 -4.65
CA ARG A 73 -28.80 0.17 -3.31
C ARG A 73 -28.03 -1.14 -3.14
N SER A 74 -28.53 -2.23 -3.71
CA SER A 74 -27.82 -3.50 -3.67
C SER A 74 -26.50 -3.43 -4.45
N ALA A 75 -26.45 -2.73 -5.57
CA ALA A 75 -25.23 -2.46 -6.30
C ALA A 75 -24.27 -1.58 -5.49
N GLY A 76 -24.76 -0.54 -4.79
CA GLY A 76 -23.95 0.26 -3.87
C GLY A 76 -23.38 -0.54 -2.70
N VAL A 77 -24.12 -1.51 -2.16
CA VAL A 77 -23.60 -2.44 -1.14
C VAL A 77 -22.52 -3.32 -1.73
N ARG A 78 -22.70 -3.89 -2.94
CA ARG A 78 -21.66 -4.68 -3.62
C ARG A 78 -20.40 -3.86 -3.88
N GLU A 79 -20.53 -2.60 -4.30
CA GLU A 79 -19.38 -1.69 -4.43
C GLU A 79 -18.62 -1.54 -3.11
N ALA A 80 -19.33 -1.24 -2.02
CA ALA A 80 -18.72 -1.08 -0.70
C ALA A 80 -18.05 -2.36 -0.18
N GLU A 81 -18.61 -3.53 -0.49
CA GLU A 81 -17.99 -4.85 -0.19
C GLU A 81 -16.74 -5.08 -1.02
N ALA A 82 -16.75 -4.76 -2.31
CA ALA A 82 -15.59 -4.85 -3.18
C ALA A 82 -14.46 -3.92 -2.72
N LEU A 83 -14.78 -2.67 -2.38
CA LEU A 83 -13.81 -1.71 -1.84
C LEU A 83 -13.21 -2.18 -0.50
N ARG A 84 -14.01 -2.83 0.35
CA ARG A 84 -13.49 -3.45 1.59
C ARG A 84 -12.52 -4.58 1.29
N ARG A 85 -12.84 -5.47 0.33
CA ARG A 85 -11.93 -6.55 -0.10
C ARG A 85 -10.64 -5.98 -0.68
N ARG A 86 -10.75 -4.95 -1.53
CA ARG A 86 -9.60 -4.23 -2.07
C ARG A 86 -8.66 -3.71 -0.97
N ALA A 87 -9.22 -3.05 0.06
CA ALA A 87 -8.43 -2.55 1.17
C ALA A 87 -7.72 -3.67 1.95
N ALA A 88 -8.42 -4.79 2.22
CA ALA A 88 -7.83 -5.95 2.89
C ALA A 88 -6.72 -6.60 2.06
N ALA A 89 -6.92 -6.78 0.76
CA ALA A 89 -5.89 -7.29 -0.15
C ALA A 89 -4.70 -6.33 -0.24
N GLY A 90 -4.96 -5.01 -0.28
CA GLY A 90 -3.92 -3.99 -0.25
C GLY A 90 -3.06 -4.04 1.03
N THR A 91 -3.68 -4.24 2.20
CA THR A 91 -2.94 -4.41 3.46
C THR A 91 -2.01 -5.63 3.39
N ARG A 92 -2.53 -6.80 2.96
CA ARG A 92 -1.71 -8.00 2.82
C ARG A 92 -0.57 -7.84 1.81
N TRP A 93 -0.82 -7.14 0.70
CA TRP A 93 0.23 -6.83 -0.25
C TRP A 93 1.33 -5.95 0.37
N THR A 94 0.95 -4.90 1.09
CA THR A 94 1.92 -4.04 1.80
C THR A 94 2.71 -4.81 2.86
N GLU A 95 2.08 -5.75 3.57
CA GLU A 95 2.77 -6.64 4.52
C GLU A 95 3.85 -7.48 3.83
N ILE A 96 3.57 -8.01 2.63
CA ILE A 96 4.58 -8.72 1.81
C ILE A 96 5.71 -7.78 1.38
N GLU A 97 5.38 -6.59 0.87
CA GLU A 97 6.39 -5.60 0.43
C GLU A 97 7.31 -5.19 1.58
N VAL A 98 6.75 -4.89 2.76
CA VAL A 98 7.53 -4.54 3.95
C VAL A 98 8.39 -5.72 4.42
N SER A 99 7.85 -6.94 4.41
CA SER A 99 8.60 -8.13 4.79
C SER A 99 9.78 -8.38 3.86
N LEU A 100 9.56 -8.26 2.54
CA LEU A 100 10.64 -8.38 1.55
C LEU A 100 11.70 -7.30 1.72
N GLY A 101 11.29 -6.03 1.83
CA GLY A 101 12.21 -4.92 1.99
C GLY A 101 13.04 -5.04 3.27
N THR A 102 12.41 -5.47 4.38
CA THR A 102 13.11 -5.71 5.65
C THR A 102 14.09 -6.87 5.53
N THR A 103 13.68 -7.97 4.89
CA THR A 103 14.56 -9.14 4.69
C THR A 103 15.74 -8.79 3.78
N ASP A 104 15.50 -8.07 2.69
CA ASP A 104 16.59 -7.63 1.79
C ASP A 104 17.58 -6.70 2.49
N ALA A 105 17.11 -5.74 3.28
CA ALA A 105 17.94 -4.87 4.08
C ALA A 105 18.73 -5.64 5.15
N PHE A 106 18.11 -6.63 5.81
CA PHE A 106 18.78 -7.51 6.78
C PHE A 106 19.91 -8.32 6.12
N LEU A 107 19.63 -8.98 5.00
CA LEU A 107 20.63 -9.72 4.22
C LEU A 107 21.73 -8.78 3.68
N GLY A 108 21.38 -7.54 3.34
CA GLY A 108 22.32 -6.50 2.96
C GLY A 108 23.33 -6.16 4.07
N VAL A 109 22.87 -6.05 5.32
CA VAL A 109 23.77 -5.87 6.48
C VAL A 109 24.66 -7.10 6.68
N ALA A 110 24.12 -8.32 6.58
CA ALA A 110 24.88 -9.56 6.71
C ALA A 110 25.99 -9.68 5.64
N ALA A 111 25.70 -9.30 4.40
CA ALA A 111 26.65 -9.23 3.29
C ALA A 111 27.74 -8.19 3.56
N ALA A 112 27.38 -7.01 4.02
CA ALA A 112 28.33 -5.95 4.35
C ALA A 112 29.23 -6.33 5.53
N ASP A 113 28.71 -6.98 6.56
CA ASP A 113 29.51 -7.52 7.67
C ASP A 113 30.51 -8.59 7.19
N SER A 114 30.14 -9.43 6.23
CA SER A 114 31.04 -10.40 5.62
C SER A 114 32.16 -9.73 4.83
N ALA A 115 31.82 -8.67 4.07
CA ALA A 115 32.82 -7.87 3.35
C ALA A 115 33.80 -7.17 4.30
N VAL A 116 33.35 -6.64 5.44
CA VAL A 116 34.19 -6.05 6.47
C VAL A 116 35.14 -7.11 7.06
N ARG A 117 34.63 -8.31 7.38
CA ARG A 117 35.50 -9.42 7.89
C ARG A 117 36.56 -9.79 6.87
N ALA A 118 36.23 -9.95 5.60
CA ALA A 118 37.19 -10.27 4.53
C ALA A 118 38.22 -9.16 4.36
N ALA A 119 37.82 -7.89 4.38
CA ALA A 119 38.73 -6.75 4.27
C ALA A 119 39.65 -6.63 5.49
N ALA A 120 39.14 -6.84 6.71
CA ALA A 120 39.92 -6.83 7.92
C ALA A 120 41.00 -7.96 7.93
N ALA A 121 40.63 -9.17 7.49
CA ALA A 121 41.53 -10.28 7.33
C ALA A 121 42.64 -9.97 6.30
N ALA A 122 42.29 -9.33 5.16
CA ALA A 122 43.28 -8.89 4.18
C ALA A 122 44.25 -7.84 4.74
N VAL A 123 43.74 -6.86 5.52
CA VAL A 123 44.62 -5.89 6.21
C VAL A 123 45.59 -6.60 7.14
N ASN A 124 45.13 -7.54 7.97
CA ASN A 124 46.00 -8.28 8.89
C ASN A 124 47.08 -9.10 8.13
N ARG A 125 46.71 -9.79 7.05
CA ARG A 125 47.66 -10.54 6.21
C ARG A 125 48.72 -9.61 5.59
N MET A 126 48.30 -8.45 5.07
CA MET A 126 49.20 -7.47 4.46
C MET A 126 50.08 -6.73 5.48
N ASP A 127 49.59 -6.51 6.69
CA ASP A 127 50.39 -5.89 7.78
C ASP A 127 51.57 -6.80 8.20
N VAL A 128 51.28 -8.08 8.51
CA VAL A 128 52.29 -9.09 8.80
C VAL A 128 53.27 -9.24 7.64
N PHE A 129 52.78 -9.19 6.40
CA PHE A 129 53.65 -9.25 5.22
C PHE A 129 54.59 -8.05 5.12
N THR A 130 54.06 -6.85 5.32
CA THR A 130 54.85 -5.60 5.29
C THR A 130 55.93 -5.55 6.39
N GLU A 131 55.59 -6.04 7.60
CA GLU A 131 56.56 -6.16 8.68
C GLU A 131 57.71 -7.13 8.32
N THR A 132 57.37 -8.29 7.74
CA THR A 132 58.34 -9.26 7.25
C THR A 132 59.28 -8.65 6.22
N ILE A 133 58.74 -7.93 5.22
CA ILE A 133 59.54 -7.27 4.19
C ILE A 133 60.41 -6.17 4.79
N SER A 134 59.87 -5.40 5.75
CA SER A 134 60.65 -4.36 6.44
C SER A 134 61.91 -4.92 7.13
N ALA A 135 61.77 -6.06 7.79
CA ALA A 135 62.90 -6.76 8.40
C ALA A 135 63.94 -7.25 7.37
N LEU A 136 63.47 -7.81 6.25
CA LEU A 136 64.35 -8.29 5.18
C LEU A 136 65.09 -7.15 4.46
N VAL A 137 64.45 -6.00 4.28
CA VAL A 137 65.08 -4.80 3.69
C VAL A 137 66.11 -4.21 4.68
N ALA A 138 65.79 -4.15 5.98
CA ALA A 138 66.72 -3.69 7.00
C ALA A 138 67.97 -4.57 7.11
N SER A 139 67.83 -5.86 6.75
CA SER A 139 68.94 -6.81 6.69
C SER A 139 69.62 -6.87 5.32
N GLU A 140 69.32 -5.95 4.41
CA GLU A 140 69.89 -5.88 3.03
C GLU A 140 69.59 -7.14 2.17
N LEU A 141 68.58 -7.98 2.59
CA LEU A 141 68.23 -9.22 1.89
C LEU A 141 67.19 -8.97 0.78
N ARG A 142 66.57 -7.79 0.76
CA ARG A 142 65.57 -7.39 -0.26
C ARG A 142 65.71 -5.92 -0.66
N PRO A 143 65.31 -5.55 -1.89
CA PRO A 143 65.34 -4.17 -2.36
C PRO A 143 64.34 -3.27 -1.59
N GLY A 144 64.71 -2.01 -1.32
CA GLY A 144 63.82 -1.04 -0.70
C GLY A 144 62.54 -0.76 -1.49
N ALA A 145 62.54 -1.02 -2.80
CA ALA A 145 61.34 -0.93 -3.65
C ALA A 145 60.24 -1.91 -3.23
N ASP A 146 60.59 -3.12 -2.75
CA ASP A 146 59.63 -4.10 -2.25
C ASP A 146 58.89 -3.57 -1.01
N LEU A 147 59.58 -2.92 -0.07
CA LEU A 147 58.96 -2.30 1.09
C LEU A 147 58.02 -1.16 0.71
N SER A 148 58.44 -0.35 -0.27
CA SER A 148 57.59 0.74 -0.76
C SER A 148 56.28 0.22 -1.38
N LEU A 149 56.33 -0.86 -2.17
CA LEU A 149 55.18 -1.51 -2.73
C LEU A 149 54.29 -2.19 -1.69
N ALA A 150 54.87 -2.90 -0.72
CA ALA A 150 54.15 -3.51 0.40
C ALA A 150 53.37 -2.46 1.21
N ARG A 151 54.01 -1.34 1.53
CA ARG A 151 53.33 -0.22 2.21
C ARG A 151 52.18 0.39 1.40
N ALA A 152 52.34 0.51 0.07
CA ALA A 152 51.28 0.99 -0.82
C ALA A 152 50.10 0.03 -0.85
N GLU A 153 50.33 -1.28 -0.93
CA GLU A 153 49.27 -2.28 -0.91
C GLU A 153 48.55 -2.38 0.46
N LEU A 154 49.31 -2.26 1.55
CA LEU A 154 48.74 -2.17 2.91
C LEU A 154 47.82 -0.93 3.04
N ALA A 155 48.26 0.23 2.56
CA ALA A 155 47.47 1.45 2.56
C ALA A 155 46.18 1.27 1.71
N ARG A 156 46.26 0.57 0.57
CA ARG A 156 45.10 0.22 -0.27
C ARG A 156 44.15 -0.72 0.49
N ALA A 157 44.65 -1.76 1.15
CA ALA A 157 43.81 -2.68 1.93
C ALA A 157 43.11 -1.96 3.09
N ARG A 158 43.77 -1.05 3.80
CA ARG A 158 43.17 -0.21 4.83
C ARG A 158 42.04 0.71 4.26
N SER A 159 42.28 1.31 3.09
CA SER A 159 41.27 2.11 2.42
C SER A 159 40.05 1.28 2.04
N GLU A 160 40.23 0.04 1.64
CA GLU A 160 39.11 -0.88 1.30
C GLU A 160 38.31 -1.29 2.54
N LEU A 161 39.00 -1.52 3.68
CA LEU A 161 38.33 -1.78 4.96
C LEU A 161 37.43 -0.59 5.34
N ILE A 162 37.96 0.64 5.26
CA ILE A 162 37.16 1.85 5.56
C ILE A 162 35.91 1.94 4.66
N ARG A 163 36.06 1.62 3.37
CA ARG A 163 34.90 1.60 2.44
C ARG A 163 33.86 0.54 2.82
N SER A 164 34.34 -0.67 3.17
CA SER A 164 33.45 -1.76 3.60
C SER A 164 32.70 -1.40 4.90
N GLU A 165 33.39 -0.77 5.85
CA GLU A 165 32.78 -0.26 7.08
C GLU A 165 31.71 0.80 6.79
N ALA A 166 31.99 1.74 5.88
CA ALA A 166 31.01 2.75 5.48
C ALA A 166 29.77 2.13 4.79
N LEU A 167 29.96 1.12 3.95
CA LEU A 167 28.86 0.38 3.32
C LEU A 167 28.01 -0.37 4.35
N ARG A 168 28.66 -0.99 5.36
CA ARG A 168 27.95 -1.63 6.47
C ARG A 168 27.09 -0.64 7.26
N GLU A 169 27.63 0.51 7.64
CA GLU A 169 26.88 1.52 8.38
C GLU A 169 25.70 2.04 7.54
N ARG A 170 25.87 2.18 6.22
CA ARG A 170 24.76 2.54 5.32
C ARG A 170 23.68 1.46 5.30
N ALA A 171 24.06 0.19 5.15
CA ALA A 171 23.09 -0.92 5.16
C ALA A 171 22.31 -0.99 6.48
N ARG A 172 22.95 -0.64 7.62
CA ARG A 172 22.27 -0.54 8.93
C ARG A 172 21.24 0.59 8.99
N VAL A 173 21.54 1.72 8.36
CA VAL A 173 20.58 2.83 8.25
C VAL A 173 19.39 2.41 7.40
N ASP A 174 19.63 1.74 6.26
CA ASP A 174 18.57 1.24 5.38
C ASP A 174 17.68 0.21 6.12
N LEU A 175 18.28 -0.70 6.91
CA LEU A 175 17.52 -1.64 7.75
C LEU A 175 16.71 -0.94 8.84
N ALA A 176 17.29 0.08 9.50
CA ALA A 176 16.58 0.85 10.52
C ALA A 176 15.34 1.57 9.95
N GLU A 177 15.41 2.04 8.70
CA GLU A 177 14.28 2.64 8.01
C GLU A 177 13.16 1.61 7.81
N TRP A 178 13.45 0.42 7.28
CA TRP A 178 12.46 -0.64 7.08
C TRP A 178 11.83 -1.14 8.39
N LEU A 179 12.57 -1.13 9.49
CA LEU A 179 12.06 -1.47 10.82
C LEU A 179 11.25 -0.34 11.48
N GLY A 180 11.11 0.84 10.83
CA GLY A 180 10.47 2.00 11.42
C GLY A 180 11.26 2.63 12.58
N ARG A 181 12.57 2.35 12.66
CA ARG A 181 13.50 2.80 13.72
C ARG A 181 14.56 3.76 13.16
N ALA A 182 14.17 4.60 12.21
CA ALA A 182 15.06 5.55 11.57
C ALA A 182 15.84 6.39 12.61
N GLY A 183 17.17 6.46 12.46
CA GLY A 183 18.05 7.17 13.39
C GLY A 183 18.55 6.33 14.58
N GLU A 184 18.08 5.10 14.76
CA GLU A 184 18.61 4.17 15.75
C GLU A 184 19.71 3.31 15.13
N ARG A 185 20.67 2.89 15.98
CA ARG A 185 21.69 1.92 15.57
C ARG A 185 21.13 0.51 15.71
N VAL A 186 20.99 -0.18 14.59
CA VAL A 186 20.53 -1.58 14.55
C VAL A 186 21.75 -2.48 14.40
N GLU A 187 21.85 -3.48 15.27
CA GLU A 187 22.84 -4.56 15.18
C GLU A 187 22.11 -5.87 14.89
N ILE A 188 22.73 -6.71 14.09
CA ILE A 188 22.19 -8.02 13.71
C ILE A 188 23.15 -9.14 14.07
N GLU A 189 22.60 -10.31 14.36
CA GLU A 189 23.35 -11.57 14.44
C GLU A 189 22.93 -12.43 13.23
N ALA A 190 23.82 -12.58 12.25
CA ALA A 190 23.51 -13.27 10.99
C ALA A 190 24.51 -14.39 10.67
N THR A 191 25.31 -14.82 11.65
CA THR A 191 26.37 -15.80 11.45
C THR A 191 25.82 -17.15 11.02
N GLU A 192 24.68 -17.56 11.56
CA GLU A 192 24.02 -18.83 11.26
C GLU A 192 23.51 -18.92 9.82
N LEU A 193 23.11 -17.80 9.22
CA LEU A 193 22.64 -17.76 7.82
C LEU A 193 23.75 -18.06 6.80
N LEU A 194 25.00 -17.80 7.16
CA LEU A 194 26.16 -18.10 6.32
C LEU A 194 26.55 -19.58 6.39
N GLU A 195 26.15 -20.29 7.44
CA GLU A 195 26.42 -21.70 7.67
C GLU A 195 25.28 -22.61 7.23
N SER A 196 24.04 -22.06 7.20
CA SER A 196 22.83 -22.77 6.79
C SER A 196 22.46 -22.45 5.34
N SER A 197 21.83 -23.39 4.67
CA SER A 197 21.17 -23.17 3.38
C SER A 197 19.67 -23.37 3.56
N PRO A 198 18.81 -22.56 2.94
CA PRO A 198 17.37 -22.77 3.02
C PRO A 198 17.00 -24.14 2.49
N ALA A 199 15.93 -24.74 3.03
CA ALA A 199 15.46 -26.05 2.64
C ALA A 199 15.26 -26.15 1.12
N THR A 200 15.68 -27.30 0.54
CA THR A 200 15.64 -27.53 -0.91
C THR A 200 14.20 -27.54 -1.46
N GLU A 201 13.26 -28.00 -0.64
CA GLU A 201 11.82 -27.98 -0.93
C GLU A 201 11.16 -27.06 0.09
N GLY A 202 10.75 -25.87 -0.33
CA GLY A 202 9.80 -25.06 0.43
C GLY A 202 8.46 -25.81 0.55
N ALA A 203 7.69 -25.51 1.60
CA ALA A 203 6.33 -26.00 1.69
C ALA A 203 5.59 -25.72 0.37
N PRO A 204 4.80 -26.68 -0.16
CA PRO A 204 4.07 -26.44 -1.39
C PRO A 204 3.19 -25.20 -1.20
N PRO A 205 3.12 -24.33 -2.23
CA PRO A 205 2.31 -23.13 -2.14
C PRO A 205 0.89 -23.50 -1.72
N ASN A 206 0.34 -22.77 -0.76
CA ASN A 206 -1.04 -22.97 -0.37
C ASN A 206 -1.95 -22.48 -1.51
N ALA A 207 -2.22 -23.36 -2.47
CA ALA A 207 -3.04 -23.07 -3.65
C ALA A 207 -4.47 -22.59 -3.31
N ALA A 208 -4.85 -22.62 -2.04
CA ALA A 208 -6.17 -22.21 -1.56
C ALA A 208 -6.27 -20.70 -1.29
N VAL A 209 -5.16 -19.98 -1.19
CA VAL A 209 -5.17 -18.52 -0.93
C VAL A 209 -4.75 -17.77 -2.20
N PRO A 210 -5.66 -16.99 -2.82
CA PRO A 210 -5.30 -16.18 -3.98
C PRO A 210 -4.21 -15.14 -3.64
N HIS A 211 -3.32 -14.87 -4.59
CA HIS A 211 -2.27 -13.89 -4.42
C HIS A 211 -2.86 -12.49 -4.17
N PRO A 212 -2.39 -11.72 -3.14
CA PRO A 212 -3.00 -10.44 -2.75
C PRO A 212 -3.08 -9.42 -3.89
N LEU A 213 -2.11 -9.40 -4.80
CA LEU A 213 -2.13 -8.51 -5.97
C LEU A 213 -3.25 -8.88 -6.97
N ALA A 214 -3.52 -10.18 -7.16
CA ALA A 214 -4.61 -10.64 -8.00
C ALA A 214 -5.97 -10.34 -7.35
N GLU A 215 -6.13 -10.56 -6.04
CA GLU A 215 -7.34 -10.19 -5.29
C GLU A 215 -7.61 -8.69 -5.30
N LEU A 216 -6.57 -7.87 -5.24
CA LEU A 216 -6.69 -6.41 -5.36
C LEU A 216 -7.27 -6.03 -6.73
N GLY A 217 -6.76 -6.60 -7.81
CA GLY A 217 -7.26 -6.40 -9.17
C GLY A 217 -8.70 -6.90 -9.32
N GLU A 218 -9.02 -8.07 -8.79
CA GLU A 218 -10.38 -8.63 -8.78
C GLU A 218 -11.37 -7.72 -8.04
N ALA A 219 -11.00 -7.24 -6.87
CA ALA A 219 -11.86 -6.35 -6.09
C ALA A 219 -12.05 -4.98 -6.79
N GLU A 220 -11.05 -4.46 -7.50
CA GLU A 220 -11.19 -3.25 -8.33
C GLU A 220 -12.16 -3.47 -9.50
N ARG A 221 -12.08 -4.60 -10.19
CA ARG A 221 -12.99 -5.01 -11.24
C ARG A 221 -14.43 -5.10 -10.71
N ASP A 222 -14.63 -5.77 -9.58
CA ASP A 222 -15.94 -5.94 -8.97
C ASP A 222 -16.54 -4.59 -8.52
N ALA A 223 -15.71 -3.68 -8.02
CA ALA A 223 -16.15 -2.33 -7.69
C ALA A 223 -16.55 -1.53 -8.93
N ALA A 224 -15.80 -1.64 -10.02
CA ALA A 224 -16.15 -0.99 -11.29
C ALA A 224 -17.46 -1.53 -11.87
N ARG A 225 -17.67 -2.85 -11.82
CA ARG A 225 -18.94 -3.51 -12.22
C ARG A 225 -20.12 -3.03 -11.38
N ALA A 226 -19.96 -2.94 -10.07
CA ALA A 226 -20.99 -2.45 -9.18
C ALA A 226 -21.33 -0.97 -9.47
N ARG A 227 -20.35 -0.12 -9.76
CA ARG A 227 -20.56 1.29 -10.17
C ARG A 227 -21.34 1.41 -11.48
N ARG A 228 -21.02 0.54 -12.47
CA ARG A 228 -21.81 0.48 -13.70
C ARG A 228 -23.27 0.10 -13.41
N ASP A 229 -23.49 -0.87 -12.53
CA ASP A 229 -24.85 -1.30 -12.16
C ASP A 229 -25.62 -0.17 -11.45
N VAL A 230 -24.97 0.61 -10.60
CA VAL A 230 -25.53 1.84 -10.01
C VAL A 230 -25.94 2.84 -11.10
N ALA A 231 -25.04 3.09 -12.07
CA ALA A 231 -25.35 4.01 -13.17
C ALA A 231 -26.49 3.51 -14.06
N LYS A 232 -26.54 2.21 -14.37
CA LYS A 232 -27.66 1.59 -15.08
C LYS A 232 -28.98 1.73 -14.32
N GLY A 233 -28.93 1.66 -13.00
CA GLY A 233 -30.10 1.85 -12.15
C GLY A 233 -30.68 3.27 -12.15
N ALA A 234 -29.92 4.26 -12.63
CA ALA A 234 -30.41 5.65 -12.73
C ALA A 234 -31.59 5.81 -13.67
N TYR A 235 -31.78 4.90 -14.64
CA TYR A 235 -32.94 4.91 -15.56
C TYR A 235 -34.17 4.20 -15.00
N LEU A 236 -34.03 3.47 -13.92
CA LEU A 236 -35.14 2.68 -13.38
C LEU A 236 -36.03 3.56 -12.52
N PRO A 237 -37.35 3.28 -12.51
CA PRO A 237 -38.24 4.01 -11.65
C PRO A 237 -37.86 3.78 -10.17
N LYS A 238 -38.11 4.81 -9.36
CA LYS A 238 -37.92 4.74 -7.90
C LYS A 238 -39.31 4.93 -7.23
N LEU A 239 -39.57 4.13 -6.22
CA LEU A 239 -40.75 4.23 -5.39
C LEU A 239 -40.37 4.78 -4.01
N ASP A 240 -40.79 5.98 -3.74
CA ASP A 240 -40.66 6.65 -2.47
C ASP A 240 -41.95 6.53 -1.64
N VAL A 241 -41.87 6.14 -0.40
CA VAL A 241 -42.92 6.26 0.61
C VAL A 241 -42.61 7.51 1.43
N LEU A 242 -43.58 8.40 1.47
CA LEU A 242 -43.48 9.68 2.15
C LEU A 242 -44.46 9.72 3.30
N GLY A 243 -44.03 10.18 4.48
CA GLY A 243 -44.87 10.40 5.64
C GLY A 243 -44.56 11.76 6.25
N ALA A 244 -45.60 12.44 6.72
CA ALA A 244 -45.42 13.68 7.44
C ALA A 244 -46.42 13.77 8.60
N VAL A 245 -45.95 14.21 9.75
CA VAL A 245 -46.77 14.73 10.83
C VAL A 245 -46.32 16.15 11.08
N TYR A 246 -47.24 17.10 10.98
CA TYR A 246 -46.85 18.50 11.12
C TYR A 246 -47.91 19.32 11.82
N GLY A 247 -47.45 20.27 12.63
CA GLY A 247 -48.27 21.32 13.20
C GLY A 247 -48.09 22.62 12.42
N ARG A 248 -49.16 23.38 12.26
CA ARG A 248 -49.15 24.68 11.58
C ARG A 248 -49.86 25.74 12.41
N GLY A 249 -49.24 26.92 12.51
CA GLY A 249 -49.84 28.14 13.03
C GLY A 249 -49.88 29.23 11.96
N THR A 250 -50.92 30.02 11.95
CA THR A 250 -51.08 31.18 11.07
C THR A 250 -51.87 32.28 11.77
N GLY A 251 -51.37 33.51 11.67
CA GLY A 251 -52.10 34.70 12.16
C GLY A 251 -53.07 35.28 11.15
N ALA A 252 -53.32 34.57 10.01
CA ALA A 252 -54.30 34.97 9.01
C ALA A 252 -55.56 34.09 9.06
N ALA A 253 -56.75 34.66 9.22
CA ALA A 253 -58.02 33.93 9.16
C ALA A 253 -58.52 33.73 7.74
N LEU A 254 -59.46 32.76 7.53
CA LEU A 254 -59.99 32.39 6.23
C LEU A 254 -60.79 33.51 5.55
N ASP A 255 -61.39 34.40 6.32
CA ASP A 255 -62.16 35.56 5.86
C ASP A 255 -61.27 36.77 5.51
N GLY A 256 -59.94 36.60 5.57
CA GLY A 256 -58.99 37.69 5.34
C GLY A 256 -58.83 38.62 6.51
N SER A 257 -59.51 38.38 7.62
CA SER A 257 -59.32 39.11 8.86
C SER A 257 -57.95 38.76 9.46
N PHE A 258 -57.48 39.66 10.29
CA PHE A 258 -56.15 39.56 10.87
C PHE A 258 -56.22 39.96 12.36
N GLU A 259 -55.92 39.02 13.23
CA GLU A 259 -55.73 39.30 14.67
C GLU A 259 -54.25 39.63 14.89
N GLY A 260 -53.97 40.89 15.22
CA GLY A 260 -52.62 41.38 15.44
C GLY A 260 -52.03 40.82 16.69
N GLY A 261 -50.73 40.58 16.68
CA GLY A 261 -49.96 40.11 17.87
C GLY A 261 -49.10 38.92 17.59
N ALA A 262 -49.05 37.95 18.49
CA ALA A 262 -48.24 36.75 18.44
C ALA A 262 -48.98 35.54 17.78
N GLU A 263 -50.15 35.75 17.20
CA GLU A 263 -50.91 34.70 16.54
C GLU A 263 -50.16 34.14 15.33
N GLY A 264 -50.22 32.81 15.18
CA GLY A 264 -49.44 32.11 14.19
C GLY A 264 -47.96 31.88 14.55
N LEU A 265 -47.49 32.36 15.72
CA LEU A 265 -46.12 32.14 16.19
C LEU A 265 -45.89 30.67 16.56
N TRP A 266 -46.92 30.00 17.06
CA TRP A 266 -46.88 28.59 17.43
C TRP A 266 -47.78 27.72 16.58
N PRO A 267 -47.37 26.43 16.32
CA PRO A 267 -48.24 25.49 15.60
C PRO A 267 -49.46 25.12 16.44
N GLU A 268 -50.65 25.42 15.97
CA GLU A 268 -51.93 25.19 16.68
C GLU A 268 -52.72 24.01 16.10
N ARG A 269 -52.51 23.68 14.85
CA ARG A 269 -53.23 22.63 14.13
C ARG A 269 -52.30 21.52 13.71
N THR A 270 -52.59 20.30 14.17
CA THR A 270 -51.83 19.10 13.80
C THR A 270 -52.45 18.44 12.59
N ASN A 271 -51.60 18.04 11.65
CA ASN A 271 -51.98 17.37 10.41
C ASN A 271 -51.04 16.17 10.20
N TRP A 272 -51.49 15.24 9.37
CA TRP A 272 -50.67 14.15 8.89
C TRP A 272 -50.89 13.93 7.38
N ALA A 273 -49.89 13.38 6.72
CA ALA A 273 -49.99 12.99 5.32
C ALA A 273 -49.13 11.72 5.10
N VAL A 274 -49.63 10.83 4.27
CA VAL A 274 -48.89 9.67 3.77
C VAL A 274 -49.07 9.64 2.26
N GLY A 275 -47.99 9.40 1.54
CA GLY A 275 -47.99 9.39 0.09
C GLY A 275 -47.04 8.38 -0.49
N LEU A 276 -47.34 7.97 -1.73
CA LEU A 276 -46.46 7.20 -2.58
C LEU A 276 -46.06 8.06 -3.76
N ALA A 277 -44.76 8.14 -4.04
CA ALA A 277 -44.26 8.85 -5.21
C ALA A 277 -43.44 7.91 -6.09
N VAL A 278 -43.82 7.82 -7.36
CA VAL A 278 -43.04 7.11 -8.37
C VAL A 278 -42.29 8.15 -9.20
N ARG A 279 -40.96 8.06 -9.19
CA ARG A 279 -40.11 8.92 -10.01
C ARG A 279 -39.51 8.10 -11.14
N PHE A 280 -39.77 8.51 -12.37
CA PHE A 280 -39.24 7.87 -13.56
C PHE A 280 -38.53 8.90 -14.46
N PRO A 281 -37.21 8.83 -14.63
CA PRO A 281 -36.45 9.76 -15.46
C PRO A 281 -36.61 9.39 -16.94
N LEU A 282 -37.53 10.06 -17.67
CA LEU A 282 -37.79 9.77 -19.09
C LEU A 282 -36.71 10.28 -20.04
N LEU A 283 -36.14 11.45 -19.77
CA LEU A 283 -35.19 12.14 -20.64
C LEU A 283 -33.96 12.57 -19.82
N ASP A 284 -33.10 11.59 -19.53
CA ASP A 284 -31.83 11.85 -18.84
C ASP A 284 -30.66 11.42 -19.72
N PHE A 285 -30.25 12.32 -20.62
CA PHE A 285 -29.13 12.10 -21.53
C PHE A 285 -27.78 12.06 -20.78
N ALA A 286 -27.69 12.78 -19.66
CA ALA A 286 -26.49 12.81 -18.85
C ALA A 286 -26.19 11.43 -18.21
N SER A 287 -27.21 10.83 -17.60
CA SER A 287 -27.09 9.49 -17.03
C SER A 287 -26.77 8.41 -18.08
N ARG A 288 -27.28 8.58 -19.32
CA ARG A 288 -26.91 7.67 -20.43
C ARG A 288 -25.42 7.77 -20.76
N GLN A 289 -24.88 8.96 -20.82
CA GLN A 289 -23.46 9.16 -21.09
C GLN A 289 -22.59 8.65 -19.90
N GLU A 290 -23.03 8.90 -18.67
CA GLU A 290 -22.39 8.38 -17.47
C GLU A 290 -22.31 6.85 -17.51
N THR A 291 -23.38 6.16 -17.89
CA THR A 291 -23.38 4.69 -18.01
C THR A 291 -22.32 4.20 -18.99
N LYS A 292 -22.19 4.83 -20.17
CA LYS A 292 -21.14 4.47 -21.14
C LYS A 292 -19.73 4.68 -20.56
N VAL A 293 -19.51 5.77 -19.84
CA VAL A 293 -18.24 6.01 -19.14
C VAL A 293 -17.94 4.88 -18.15
N ARG A 294 -18.96 4.45 -17.38
CA ARG A 294 -18.79 3.35 -16.42
C ARG A 294 -18.54 1.99 -17.09
N GLU A 295 -19.14 1.74 -18.25
CA GLU A 295 -18.87 0.54 -19.05
C GLU A 295 -17.41 0.48 -19.49
N HIS A 296 -16.86 1.57 -20.05
CA HIS A 296 -15.45 1.62 -20.42
C HIS A 296 -14.49 1.55 -19.21
N LEU A 297 -14.89 2.09 -18.05
CA LEU A 297 -14.10 1.95 -16.83
C LEU A 297 -14.11 0.51 -16.30
N GLU A 298 -15.22 -0.24 -16.48
CA GLU A 298 -15.26 -1.66 -16.16
C GLU A 298 -14.35 -2.46 -17.11
N GLU A 299 -14.41 -2.23 -18.42
CA GLU A 299 -13.51 -2.87 -19.39
C GLU A 299 -12.04 -2.61 -19.04
N ALA A 300 -11.71 -1.37 -18.68
CA ALA A 300 -10.35 -1.03 -18.23
C ALA A 300 -9.96 -1.73 -16.91
N ALA A 301 -10.89 -1.93 -15.99
CA ALA A 301 -10.65 -2.66 -14.74
C ALA A 301 -10.48 -4.16 -14.98
N GLU A 302 -11.24 -4.76 -15.91
CA GLU A 302 -11.07 -6.16 -16.34
C GLU A 302 -9.67 -6.38 -16.93
N ALA A 303 -9.24 -5.53 -17.86
CA ALA A 303 -7.92 -5.62 -18.47
C ALA A 303 -6.77 -5.46 -17.44
N ARG A 304 -6.96 -4.61 -16.41
CA ARG A 304 -5.99 -4.49 -15.30
C ARG A 304 -5.93 -5.74 -14.44
N TYR A 305 -7.09 -6.36 -14.18
CA TYR A 305 -7.13 -7.63 -13.44
C TYR A 305 -6.42 -8.74 -14.21
N GLU A 306 -6.71 -8.91 -15.50
CA GLU A 306 -6.01 -9.88 -16.35
C GLU A 306 -4.50 -9.64 -16.34
N HIS A 307 -4.07 -8.39 -16.49
CA HIS A 307 -2.65 -8.03 -16.41
C HIS A 307 -2.03 -8.33 -15.03
N ALA A 308 -2.77 -8.12 -13.94
CA ALA A 308 -2.29 -8.46 -12.59
C ALA A 308 -2.07 -9.96 -12.43
N VAL A 309 -2.97 -10.81 -12.96
CA VAL A 309 -2.83 -12.27 -12.95
C VAL A 309 -1.58 -12.72 -13.73
N GLU A 310 -1.40 -12.19 -14.94
CA GLU A 310 -0.23 -12.47 -15.77
C GLU A 310 1.08 -12.01 -15.12
N ARG A 311 1.03 -10.87 -14.46
CA ARG A 311 2.17 -10.34 -13.72
C ARG A 311 2.57 -11.26 -12.57
N VAL A 312 1.64 -11.73 -11.76
CA VAL A 312 1.89 -12.68 -10.67
C VAL A 312 2.55 -13.97 -11.21
N ALA A 313 2.01 -14.54 -12.29
CA ALA A 313 2.58 -15.73 -12.90
C ALA A 313 4.02 -15.51 -13.41
N SER A 314 4.27 -14.35 -14.02
CA SER A 314 5.60 -13.98 -14.52
C SER A 314 6.60 -13.71 -13.40
N GLU A 315 6.18 -13.08 -12.29
CA GLU A 315 7.02 -12.83 -11.11
C GLU A 315 7.40 -14.14 -10.45
N LEU A 316 6.46 -15.08 -10.28
CA LEU A 316 6.75 -16.40 -9.76
C LEU A 316 7.75 -17.18 -10.65
N GLY A 317 7.59 -17.10 -11.98
CA GLY A 317 8.53 -17.71 -12.93
C GLY A 317 9.95 -17.15 -12.77
N ARG A 318 10.08 -15.82 -12.69
CA ARG A 318 11.37 -15.15 -12.49
C ARG A 318 12.01 -15.50 -11.13
N ALA A 319 11.23 -15.48 -10.05
CA ALA A 319 11.73 -15.81 -8.72
C ALA A 319 12.25 -17.24 -8.63
N ARG A 320 11.56 -18.21 -9.24
CA ARG A 320 12.04 -19.60 -9.31
C ARG A 320 13.33 -19.76 -10.10
N LEU A 321 13.46 -19.07 -11.23
CA LEU A 321 14.70 -19.06 -12.02
C LEU A 321 15.85 -18.41 -11.24
N HIS A 322 15.59 -17.34 -10.49
CA HIS A 322 16.57 -16.70 -9.62
C HIS A 322 17.04 -17.67 -8.53
N LEU A 323 16.13 -18.36 -7.87
CA LEU A 323 16.46 -19.33 -6.83
C LEU A 323 17.32 -20.49 -7.37
N ASP A 324 17.00 -21.05 -8.55
CA ASP A 324 17.82 -22.08 -9.18
C ASP A 324 19.22 -21.56 -9.50
N SER A 325 19.32 -20.36 -10.06
CA SER A 325 20.61 -19.73 -10.37
C SER A 325 21.43 -19.45 -9.13
N ALA A 326 20.83 -18.87 -8.09
CA ALA A 326 21.49 -18.56 -6.82
C ALA A 326 22.06 -19.83 -6.15
N ARG A 327 21.29 -20.93 -6.13
CA ARG A 327 21.74 -22.22 -5.61
C ARG A 327 22.96 -22.74 -6.35
N ARG A 328 22.92 -22.76 -7.68
CA ARG A 328 24.04 -23.24 -8.51
C ARG A 328 25.30 -22.38 -8.34
N ILE A 329 25.15 -21.08 -8.15
CA ILE A 329 26.26 -20.18 -7.85
C ILE A 329 26.84 -20.52 -6.46
N ALA A 330 26.01 -20.63 -5.44
CA ALA A 330 26.42 -20.94 -4.08
C ALA A 330 27.07 -22.33 -3.94
N GLU A 331 26.72 -23.28 -4.80
CA GLU A 331 27.39 -24.60 -4.89
C GLU A 331 28.79 -24.49 -5.53
N ASN A 332 29.04 -23.52 -6.41
CA ASN A 332 30.29 -23.34 -7.12
C ASN A 332 31.31 -22.47 -6.38
N THR A 333 30.88 -21.46 -5.62
CA THR A 333 31.78 -20.48 -4.97
C THR A 333 32.75 -21.08 -3.95
N PRO A 334 32.46 -22.17 -3.21
CA PRO A 334 33.43 -22.81 -2.33
C PRO A 334 34.70 -23.32 -3.05
N ALA A 335 34.56 -23.83 -4.27
CA ALA A 335 35.66 -24.27 -5.09
C ALA A 335 36.56 -23.09 -5.50
N GLU A 336 35.99 -21.95 -5.85
CA GLU A 336 36.72 -20.72 -6.15
C GLU A 336 37.44 -20.21 -4.91
N LEU A 337 36.82 -20.21 -3.74
CA LEU A 337 37.41 -19.80 -2.48
C LEU A 337 38.59 -20.69 -2.07
N GLU A 338 38.44 -21.99 -2.23
CA GLU A 338 39.54 -22.95 -1.96
C GLU A 338 40.76 -22.71 -2.88
N ALA A 339 40.48 -22.53 -4.18
CA ALA A 339 41.53 -22.22 -5.16
C ALA A 339 42.22 -20.88 -4.87
N ALA A 340 41.48 -19.87 -4.46
CA ALA A 340 41.99 -18.54 -4.09
C ALA A 340 42.89 -18.63 -2.83
N ARG A 341 42.50 -19.42 -1.82
CA ARG A 341 43.30 -19.70 -0.63
C ARG A 341 44.64 -20.40 -0.99
N ALA A 342 44.54 -21.43 -1.83
CA ALA A 342 45.75 -22.14 -2.30
C ALA A 342 46.68 -21.21 -3.07
N LEU A 343 46.13 -20.36 -3.96
CA LEU A 343 46.91 -19.38 -4.72
C LEU A 343 47.64 -18.41 -3.79
N GLN A 344 46.98 -17.88 -2.76
CA GLN A 344 47.58 -16.96 -1.79
C GLN A 344 48.77 -17.61 -1.05
N VAL A 345 48.60 -18.85 -0.56
CA VAL A 345 49.66 -19.59 0.10
C VAL A 345 50.84 -19.83 -0.83
N GLN A 346 50.59 -20.25 -2.08
CA GLN A 346 51.64 -20.51 -3.08
C GLN A 346 52.39 -19.23 -3.48
N ALA A 347 51.67 -18.14 -3.76
CA ALA A 347 52.27 -16.85 -4.11
C ALA A 347 53.21 -16.36 -3.00
N ARG A 348 52.77 -16.49 -1.75
CA ARG A 348 53.58 -16.15 -0.59
C ARG A 348 54.85 -17.00 -0.47
N ALA A 349 54.73 -18.33 -0.58
CA ALA A 349 55.86 -19.25 -0.51
C ALA A 349 56.89 -18.99 -1.64
N ARG A 350 56.41 -18.72 -2.86
CA ARG A 350 57.28 -18.38 -3.99
C ARG A 350 58.00 -17.05 -3.78
N TYR A 351 57.33 -16.04 -3.23
CA TYR A 351 57.99 -14.78 -2.89
C TYR A 351 59.07 -14.97 -1.83
N ASP A 352 58.77 -15.74 -0.77
CA ASP A 352 59.74 -16.01 0.33
C ASP A 352 60.95 -16.75 -0.22
N ALA A 353 60.78 -17.66 -1.21
CA ALA A 353 61.86 -18.35 -1.90
C ALA A 353 62.59 -17.46 -2.97
N GLY A 354 62.19 -16.23 -3.20
CA GLY A 354 62.77 -15.35 -4.21
C GLY A 354 62.38 -15.66 -5.65
N LEU A 355 61.35 -16.49 -5.84
CA LEU A 355 60.87 -16.96 -7.15
C LEU A 355 59.67 -16.18 -7.71
N ALA A 356 59.18 -15.22 -6.96
CA ALA A 356 58.03 -14.38 -7.34
C ALA A 356 58.23 -12.92 -6.94
N ALA A 357 57.60 -12.01 -7.66
CA ALA A 357 57.57 -10.60 -7.28
C ALA A 357 56.47 -10.34 -6.22
N ILE A 358 56.62 -9.28 -5.43
CA ILE A 358 55.65 -8.86 -4.45
C ILE A 358 54.26 -8.60 -5.06
N LEU A 359 54.19 -8.20 -6.34
CA LEU A 359 52.94 -7.97 -7.07
C LEU A 359 52.09 -9.25 -7.18
N GLU A 360 52.74 -10.45 -7.30
CA GLU A 360 52.03 -11.73 -7.32
C GLU A 360 51.33 -12.00 -5.99
N VAL A 361 51.96 -11.65 -4.87
CA VAL A 361 51.38 -11.80 -3.52
C VAL A 361 50.21 -10.83 -3.36
N ALA A 362 50.35 -9.57 -3.77
CA ALA A 362 49.31 -8.57 -3.68
C ALA A 362 48.08 -8.95 -4.52
N GLU A 363 48.32 -9.51 -5.72
CA GLU A 363 47.24 -9.99 -6.60
C GLU A 363 46.53 -11.20 -5.98
N ALA A 364 47.25 -12.15 -5.44
CA ALA A 364 46.66 -13.32 -4.76
C ALA A 364 45.83 -12.93 -3.52
N GLU A 365 46.27 -11.95 -2.74
CA GLU A 365 45.49 -11.39 -1.63
C GLU A 365 44.18 -10.72 -2.11
N ARG A 366 44.22 -10.01 -3.23
CA ARG A 366 43.04 -9.38 -3.81
C ARG A 366 42.05 -10.41 -4.31
N ILE A 367 42.50 -11.48 -4.97
CA ILE A 367 41.68 -12.59 -5.43
C ILE A 367 41.03 -13.30 -4.22
N LEU A 368 41.81 -13.60 -3.18
CA LEU A 368 41.28 -14.26 -1.99
C LEU A 368 40.21 -13.42 -1.30
N ARG A 369 40.45 -12.14 -1.03
CA ARG A 369 39.45 -11.25 -0.44
C ARG A 369 38.15 -11.20 -1.24
N ARG A 370 38.30 -11.15 -2.57
CA ARG A 370 37.14 -11.15 -3.48
C ARG A 370 36.34 -12.46 -3.37
N ALA A 371 37.02 -13.61 -3.40
CA ALA A 371 36.40 -14.92 -3.28
C ALA A 371 35.70 -15.11 -1.91
N GLU A 372 36.33 -14.64 -0.81
CA GLU A 372 35.74 -14.65 0.53
C GLU A 372 34.44 -13.85 0.60
N THR A 373 34.39 -12.70 -0.10
CA THR A 373 33.17 -11.86 -0.15
C THR A 373 32.09 -12.46 -1.05
N GLU A 374 32.47 -12.96 -2.24
CA GLU A 374 31.55 -13.54 -3.22
C GLU A 374 30.90 -14.83 -2.71
N ASP A 375 31.63 -15.70 -2.00
CA ASP A 375 31.07 -16.90 -1.37
C ASP A 375 30.02 -16.55 -0.32
N ALA A 376 30.28 -15.56 0.54
CA ALA A 376 29.31 -15.11 1.52
C ALA A 376 28.06 -14.50 0.89
N ILE A 377 28.22 -13.66 -0.14
CA ILE A 377 27.11 -13.05 -0.86
C ILE A 377 26.27 -14.13 -1.56
N ALA A 378 26.90 -15.11 -2.23
CA ALA A 378 26.21 -16.18 -2.91
C ALA A 378 25.28 -16.99 -1.98
N ARG A 379 25.74 -17.29 -0.76
CA ARG A 379 24.93 -17.97 0.25
C ARG A 379 23.73 -17.12 0.70
N LEU A 380 23.94 -15.84 0.94
CA LEU A 380 22.85 -14.92 1.31
C LEU A 380 21.87 -14.71 0.17
N ASP A 381 22.31 -14.77 -1.09
CA ASP A 381 21.46 -14.62 -2.27
C ASP A 381 20.50 -15.80 -2.45
N VAL A 382 20.87 -17.00 -2.01
CA VAL A 382 19.92 -18.15 -1.95
C VAL A 382 18.76 -17.83 -0.99
N TRP A 383 19.05 -17.24 0.17
CA TRP A 383 18.01 -16.79 1.09
C TRP A 383 17.12 -15.70 0.47
N ARG A 384 17.73 -14.68 -0.16
CA ARG A 384 16.98 -13.62 -0.87
C ARG A 384 16.03 -14.20 -1.90
N ALA A 385 16.54 -15.06 -2.79
CA ALA A 385 15.74 -15.69 -3.84
C ALA A 385 14.63 -16.59 -3.27
N ARG A 386 14.85 -17.23 -2.11
CA ARG A 386 13.82 -18.02 -1.41
C ARG A 386 12.66 -17.13 -0.92
N PHE A 387 12.98 -15.95 -0.38
CA PHE A 387 11.96 -14.98 0.03
C PHE A 387 11.20 -14.38 -1.17
N GLU A 388 11.89 -14.13 -2.28
CA GLU A 388 11.24 -13.68 -3.52
C GLU A 388 10.23 -14.70 -4.05
N VAL A 389 10.55 -16.01 -3.98
CA VAL A 389 9.60 -17.07 -4.33
C VAL A 389 8.39 -17.04 -3.39
N ALA A 390 8.61 -16.97 -2.08
CA ALA A 390 7.52 -16.93 -1.10
C ALA A 390 6.59 -15.72 -1.30
N ALA A 391 7.16 -14.55 -1.59
CA ALA A 391 6.40 -13.36 -1.90
C ALA A 391 5.60 -13.48 -3.20
N ALA A 392 6.20 -14.07 -4.25
CA ALA A 392 5.51 -14.33 -5.51
C ALA A 392 4.44 -15.42 -5.41
N GLU A 393 4.47 -16.24 -4.37
CA GLU A 393 3.41 -17.17 -3.98
C GLU A 393 2.32 -16.51 -3.11
N GLY A 394 2.55 -15.28 -2.64
CA GLY A 394 1.59 -14.48 -1.89
C GLY A 394 1.64 -14.67 -0.37
N ASP A 395 2.61 -15.42 0.16
CA ASP A 395 2.80 -15.65 1.60
C ASP A 395 4.29 -15.83 1.94
N VAL A 396 4.84 -14.92 2.72
CA VAL A 396 6.24 -14.96 3.18
C VAL A 396 6.42 -15.69 4.51
N SER A 397 5.35 -16.03 5.21
CA SER A 397 5.40 -16.65 6.53
C SER A 397 6.16 -17.99 6.57
N PRO A 398 6.03 -18.88 5.56
CA PRO A 398 6.80 -20.12 5.53
C PRO A 398 8.32 -19.87 5.46
N ALA A 399 8.75 -18.91 4.63
CA ALA A 399 10.16 -18.57 4.51
C ALA A 399 10.71 -17.91 5.77
N LEU A 400 9.91 -17.08 6.47
CA LEU A 400 10.30 -16.50 7.76
C LEU A 400 10.47 -17.57 8.85
N SER A 401 9.67 -18.64 8.83
CA SER A 401 9.80 -19.74 9.80
C SER A 401 11.06 -20.58 9.60
N GLU A 402 11.67 -20.55 8.41
CA GLU A 402 12.96 -21.22 8.13
C GLU A 402 14.14 -20.48 8.77
N LEU A 403 13.96 -19.21 9.19
CA LEU A 403 14.97 -18.37 9.83
C LEU A 403 14.97 -18.48 11.37
N GLN A 404 13.95 -19.10 11.96
CA GLN A 404 13.81 -19.27 13.41
C GLN A 404 14.35 -20.60 13.87
#